data_4f22ec592b46ac1167b733e2be9767fa
#
_entry.id   4f22ec592b46ac1167b733e2be9767fa
#
_cell.length_a   1.000
_cell.length_b   1.000
_cell.length_c   1.000
_cell.angle_alpha   90.00
_cell.angle_beta   90.00
_cell.angle_gamma   90.00
#
_symmetry.space_group_name_H-M   'P 1'
#
loop_
_entity.id
_entity.type
_entity.pdbx_description
1 polymer ?
#
loop_
_entity_poly.entity_id
_entity_poly.type
_entity_poly.pdbx_seq_one_letter_code
_entity_poly.pdbx_strand_id
1 'polypeptide(L)'
;MSKKREHHKLFMVGSDASFQFTEAYKSLRTNLEFLATTSDCKTILITSSVPGEGKSNVAVNLAITLADSGKRVVLVDCDMRKSTISRYLHIPRDHMGLTNTLTGKDRTQLANALVNYKDLGIVVLPVGILPPNPSELLATKAMENTFEALKQVYDYIIVDTPPVSVVTDAAVLCKYVDGALLVVRPGVTTIEGAQLSKKNLEAVNARILGVVMNGYDVKKASKKDGYYYSYAYGYSDDDAAGKKSRSKA
;
A
#
# COMPACT_ATOMS: atom_id res chain seq x y z
N MET A 1 -33.01 3.33 9.82
CA MET A 1 -32.31 2.07 9.53
C MET A 1 -30.79 2.35 9.54
N SER A 2 -30.10 1.97 10.61
CA SER A 2 -28.66 2.20 10.76
C SER A 2 -27.91 1.22 9.84
N LYS A 3 -27.25 1.74 8.77
CA LYS A 3 -26.31 0.95 8.00
C LYS A 3 -25.15 0.59 8.94
N LYS A 4 -25.05 -0.69 9.34
CA LYS A 4 -23.85 -1.23 9.98
C LYS A 4 -22.65 -0.79 9.14
N ARG A 5 -21.77 0.03 9.70
CA ARG A 5 -20.44 0.31 9.14
C ARG A 5 -19.71 -1.02 9.14
N GLU A 6 -19.59 -1.65 7.98
CA GLU A 6 -18.67 -2.76 7.79
C GLU A 6 -17.28 -2.23 8.12
N HIS A 7 -16.75 -2.64 9.27
CA HIS A 7 -15.34 -2.43 9.57
C HIS A 7 -14.57 -3.25 8.54
N HIS A 8 -13.98 -2.57 7.56
CA HIS A 8 -13.08 -3.21 6.63
C HIS A 8 -11.93 -3.81 7.44
N LYS A 9 -11.97 -5.14 7.61
CA LYS A 9 -10.91 -5.90 8.25
C LYS A 9 -9.68 -5.83 7.33
N LEU A 10 -8.51 -5.53 7.87
CA LEU A 10 -7.26 -5.66 7.14
C LEU A 10 -7.03 -7.16 6.90
N PHE A 11 -6.90 -7.54 5.64
CA PHE A 11 -6.38 -8.86 5.28
C PHE A 11 -4.88 -8.70 5.06
N MET A 12 -4.06 -9.43 5.82
CA MET A 12 -2.61 -9.39 5.72
C MET A 12 -2.07 -10.68 5.09
N VAL A 13 -1.02 -10.56 4.29
CA VAL A 13 -0.19 -11.70 3.90
C VAL A 13 0.40 -12.33 5.18
N GLY A 14 0.52 -13.65 5.21
CA GLY A 14 0.99 -14.40 6.38
C GLY A 14 0.37 -15.80 6.43
N SER A 15 0.58 -16.50 7.54
CA SER A 15 0.18 -17.91 7.72
C SER A 15 -1.34 -18.17 7.52
N ASP A 16 -2.17 -17.17 7.83
CA ASP A 16 -3.63 -17.29 7.75
C ASP A 16 -4.21 -16.79 6.40
N ALA A 17 -3.35 -16.27 5.51
CA ALA A 17 -3.78 -15.80 4.20
C ALA A 17 -3.98 -16.98 3.23
N SER A 18 -4.94 -16.85 2.29
CA SER A 18 -5.05 -17.83 1.22
C SER A 18 -3.81 -17.80 0.33
N PHE A 19 -3.46 -18.94 -0.25
CA PHE A 19 -2.37 -19.05 -1.21
C PHE A 19 -2.50 -18.01 -2.35
N GLN A 20 -3.68 -17.90 -2.94
CA GLN A 20 -3.95 -16.96 -4.03
C GLN A 20 -3.70 -15.50 -3.64
N PHE A 21 -4.10 -15.12 -2.41
CA PHE A 21 -3.87 -13.76 -1.91
C PHE A 21 -2.37 -13.48 -1.76
N THR A 22 -1.63 -14.41 -1.17
CA THR A 22 -0.18 -14.29 -0.98
C THR A 22 0.56 -14.23 -2.32
N GLU A 23 0.22 -15.10 -3.27
CA GLU A 23 0.84 -15.12 -4.60
C GLU A 23 0.56 -13.84 -5.42
N ALA A 24 -0.61 -13.23 -5.26
CA ALA A 24 -0.91 -11.96 -5.91
C ALA A 24 0.06 -10.84 -5.45
N TYR A 25 0.39 -10.77 -4.15
CA TYR A 25 1.35 -9.80 -3.64
C TYR A 25 2.80 -10.16 -3.99
N LYS A 26 3.16 -11.43 -4.02
CA LYS A 26 4.48 -11.88 -4.53
C LYS A 26 4.66 -11.50 -6.00
N SER A 27 3.63 -11.67 -6.83
CA SER A 27 3.64 -11.25 -8.23
C SER A 27 3.80 -9.74 -8.35
N LEU A 28 3.06 -8.95 -7.55
CA LEU A 28 3.20 -7.49 -7.52
C LEU A 28 4.63 -7.08 -7.13
N ARG A 29 5.19 -7.70 -6.08
CA ARG A 29 6.59 -7.50 -5.68
C ARG A 29 7.56 -7.78 -6.83
N THR A 30 7.46 -8.95 -7.45
CA THR A 30 8.35 -9.35 -8.56
C THR A 30 8.32 -8.34 -9.70
N ASN A 31 7.13 -7.84 -10.06
CA ASN A 31 6.98 -6.81 -11.09
C ASN A 31 7.69 -5.50 -10.69
N LEU A 32 7.60 -5.10 -9.42
CA LEU A 32 8.26 -3.89 -8.92
C LEU A 32 9.78 -4.06 -8.81
N GLU A 33 10.25 -5.22 -8.35
CA GLU A 33 11.69 -5.54 -8.32
C GLU A 33 12.28 -5.53 -9.73
N PHE A 34 11.55 -6.03 -10.73
CA PHE A 34 11.97 -5.95 -12.14
C PHE A 34 12.07 -4.49 -12.62
N LEU A 35 11.09 -3.65 -12.29
CA LEU A 35 11.15 -2.21 -12.61
C LEU A 35 12.32 -1.52 -11.89
N ALA A 36 12.65 -1.93 -10.66
CA ALA A 36 13.76 -1.38 -9.90
C ALA A 36 15.13 -1.73 -10.51
N THR A 37 15.27 -2.86 -11.21
CA THR A 37 16.52 -3.19 -11.90
C THR A 37 16.84 -2.26 -13.08
N THR A 38 15.80 -1.72 -13.70
CA THR A 38 15.93 -0.84 -14.88
C THR A 38 15.95 0.65 -14.54
N SER A 39 15.56 1.06 -13.31
CA SER A 39 15.29 2.47 -13.01
C SER A 39 15.25 2.81 -11.53
N ASP A 40 16.16 2.30 -10.72
CA ASP A 40 16.33 2.64 -9.28
C ASP A 40 15.04 3.09 -8.53
N CYS A 41 13.94 2.33 -8.72
CA CYS A 41 12.62 2.65 -8.20
C CYS A 41 12.45 2.05 -6.79
N LYS A 42 12.67 2.85 -5.76
CA LYS A 42 12.64 2.44 -4.34
C LYS A 42 11.52 3.10 -3.54
N THR A 43 11.11 4.30 -3.94
CA THR A 43 10.07 5.07 -3.25
C THR A 43 8.79 5.02 -4.05
N ILE A 44 7.80 4.28 -3.55
CA ILE A 44 6.58 3.94 -4.30
C ILE A 44 5.37 4.53 -3.58
N LEU A 45 4.67 5.44 -4.26
CA LEU A 45 3.43 6.03 -3.80
C LEU A 45 2.25 5.14 -4.16
N ILE A 46 1.38 4.89 -3.18
CA ILE A 46 0.13 4.15 -3.35
C ILE A 46 -1.03 5.13 -3.19
N THR A 47 -1.81 5.28 -4.24
CA THR A 47 -3.02 6.11 -4.23
C THR A 47 -4.20 5.37 -4.88
N SER A 48 -5.36 6.01 -4.91
CA SER A 48 -6.57 5.44 -5.51
C SER A 48 -7.44 6.54 -6.13
N SER A 49 -8.50 6.16 -6.85
CA SER A 49 -9.43 7.12 -7.44
C SER A 49 -10.36 7.70 -6.38
N VAL A 50 -10.96 6.83 -5.56
CA VAL A 50 -11.93 7.19 -4.53
C VAL A 50 -11.65 6.48 -3.21
N PRO A 51 -12.26 6.93 -2.09
CA PRO A 51 -12.14 6.23 -0.81
C PRO A 51 -12.72 4.81 -0.86
N GLY A 52 -12.11 3.86 -0.16
CA GLY A 52 -12.62 2.48 -0.02
C GLY A 52 -12.12 1.49 -1.06
N GLU A 53 -11.21 1.88 -1.97
CA GLU A 53 -10.60 0.98 -2.95
C GLU A 53 -9.52 0.08 -2.36
N GLY A 54 -9.08 0.35 -1.12
CA GLY A 54 -8.15 -0.50 -0.38
C GLY A 54 -6.68 -0.15 -0.56
N LYS A 55 -6.34 1.09 -0.95
CA LYS A 55 -4.97 1.59 -1.09
C LYS A 55 -4.07 1.26 0.12
N SER A 56 -4.54 1.54 1.34
CA SER A 56 -3.77 1.27 2.57
C SER A 56 -3.59 -0.24 2.83
N ASN A 57 -4.58 -1.08 2.43
CA ASN A 57 -4.42 -2.53 2.47
C ASN A 57 -3.33 -2.99 1.50
N VAL A 58 -3.32 -2.45 0.28
CA VAL A 58 -2.28 -2.73 -0.71
C VAL A 58 -0.92 -2.25 -0.20
N ALA A 59 -0.83 -1.05 0.37
CA ALA A 59 0.42 -0.50 0.90
C ALA A 59 1.03 -1.37 2.01
N VAL A 60 0.22 -1.78 3.00
CA VAL A 60 0.67 -2.65 4.11
C VAL A 60 1.15 -4.00 3.57
N ASN A 61 0.36 -4.68 2.74
CA ASN A 61 0.70 -6.01 2.24
C ASN A 61 1.89 -6.00 1.29
N LEU A 62 2.04 -4.98 0.47
CA LEU A 62 3.23 -4.80 -0.36
C LEU A 62 4.48 -4.61 0.50
N ALA A 63 4.40 -3.77 1.54
CA ALA A 63 5.51 -3.55 2.45
C ALA A 63 5.95 -4.85 3.14
N ILE A 64 5.00 -5.64 3.66
CA ILE A 64 5.27 -6.95 4.29
C ILE A 64 5.92 -7.89 3.26
N THR A 65 5.36 -8.00 2.06
CA THR A 65 5.85 -8.94 1.03
C THR A 65 7.26 -8.57 0.53
N LEU A 66 7.61 -7.28 0.51
CA LEU A 66 8.97 -6.82 0.22
C LEU A 66 9.92 -7.16 1.38
N ALA A 67 9.47 -6.99 2.63
CA ALA A 67 10.27 -7.35 3.80
C ALA A 67 10.53 -8.86 3.87
N ASP A 68 9.55 -9.69 3.54
CA ASP A 68 9.69 -11.15 3.45
C ASP A 68 10.76 -11.59 2.43
N SER A 69 11.09 -10.73 1.45
CA SER A 69 12.21 -10.98 0.52
C SER A 69 13.57 -10.48 1.02
N GLY A 70 13.66 -10.10 2.30
CA GLY A 70 14.89 -9.65 2.94
C GLY A 70 15.21 -8.17 2.72
N LYS A 71 14.28 -7.35 2.24
CA LYS A 71 14.46 -5.92 2.05
C LYS A 71 14.15 -5.14 3.33
N ARG A 72 14.89 -4.08 3.59
CA ARG A 72 14.57 -3.10 4.64
C ARG A 72 13.48 -2.19 4.13
N VAL A 73 12.30 -2.26 4.73
CA VAL A 73 11.11 -1.56 4.24
C VAL A 73 10.55 -0.62 5.31
N VAL A 74 10.25 0.61 4.90
CA VAL A 74 9.45 1.54 5.70
C VAL A 74 8.13 1.85 4.98
N LEU A 75 7.04 1.76 5.74
CA LEU A 75 5.70 2.18 5.32
C LEU A 75 5.42 3.56 5.93
N VAL A 76 5.20 4.57 5.09
CA VAL A 76 4.91 5.94 5.49
C VAL A 76 3.43 6.23 5.27
N ASP A 77 2.71 6.53 6.34
CA ASP A 77 1.31 6.95 6.26
C ASP A 77 1.22 8.46 6.01
N CYS A 78 0.93 8.83 4.77
CA CYS A 78 0.70 10.21 4.34
C CYS A 78 -0.79 10.54 4.16
N ASP A 79 -1.73 9.64 4.50
CA ASP A 79 -3.16 9.96 4.53
C ASP A 79 -3.49 10.72 5.84
N MET A 80 -3.01 11.96 5.93
CA MET A 80 -3.21 12.85 7.09
C MET A 80 -4.66 13.30 7.27
N ARG A 81 -5.57 12.86 6.40
CA ARG A 81 -7.00 13.19 6.46
C ARG A 81 -7.83 12.06 7.07
N LYS A 82 -7.48 10.82 6.73
CA LYS A 82 -8.21 9.63 7.17
C LYS A 82 -7.27 8.43 7.31
N SER A 83 -6.20 8.61 8.11
CA SER A 83 -5.28 7.52 8.41
C SER A 83 -6.02 6.24 8.83
N THR A 84 -5.69 5.14 8.19
CA THR A 84 -6.21 3.81 8.53
C THR A 84 -5.12 2.86 9.00
N ILE A 85 -3.86 3.12 8.67
CA ILE A 85 -2.70 2.28 9.01
C ILE A 85 -2.54 2.17 10.52
N SER A 86 -2.56 3.30 11.25
CA SER A 86 -2.44 3.29 12.71
C SER A 86 -3.52 2.44 13.38
N ARG A 87 -4.76 2.47 12.88
CA ARG A 87 -5.83 1.62 13.38
C ARG A 87 -5.62 0.16 13.06
N TYR A 88 -5.17 -0.17 11.85
CA TYR A 88 -4.92 -1.55 11.42
C TYR A 88 -3.79 -2.20 12.20
N LEU A 89 -2.76 -1.44 12.48
CA LEU A 89 -1.56 -1.91 13.18
C LEU A 89 -1.59 -1.63 14.69
N HIS A 90 -2.74 -1.18 15.22
CA HIS A 90 -2.93 -0.89 16.65
C HIS A 90 -1.91 0.11 17.24
N ILE A 91 -1.47 1.10 16.42
CA ILE A 91 -0.61 2.18 16.89
C ILE A 91 -1.44 3.12 17.76
N PRO A 92 -0.98 3.47 18.97
CA PRO A 92 -1.66 4.43 19.83
C PRO A 92 -1.89 5.77 19.14
N ARG A 93 -3.02 6.44 19.42
CA ARG A 93 -3.39 7.71 18.75
C ARG A 93 -2.50 8.88 19.14
N ASP A 94 -1.86 8.80 20.28
CA ASP A 94 -0.92 9.78 20.84
C ASP A 94 0.54 9.49 20.44
N HIS A 95 0.78 8.41 19.69
CA HIS A 95 2.12 8.10 19.20
C HIS A 95 2.60 9.22 18.26
N MET A 96 3.85 9.61 18.42
CA MET A 96 4.51 10.53 17.49
C MET A 96 4.49 9.96 16.06
N GLY A 97 4.42 10.84 15.07
CA GLY A 97 4.38 10.43 13.68
C GLY A 97 4.93 11.47 12.72
N LEU A 98 4.58 11.34 11.46
CA LEU A 98 5.04 12.20 10.38
C LEU A 98 4.75 13.68 10.67
N THR A 99 3.56 14.03 11.19
CA THR A 99 3.24 15.41 11.56
C THR A 99 4.23 15.98 12.57
N ASN A 100 4.61 15.22 13.59
CA ASN A 100 5.61 15.65 14.57
C ASN A 100 6.98 15.85 13.93
N THR A 101 7.38 14.93 13.05
CA THR A 101 8.64 15.04 12.29
C THR A 101 8.68 16.28 11.42
N LEU A 102 7.57 16.64 10.76
CA LEU A 102 7.51 17.78 9.84
C LEU A 102 7.38 19.13 10.55
N THR A 103 6.79 19.18 11.75
CA THR A 103 6.59 20.42 12.51
C THR A 103 7.66 20.68 13.56
N GLY A 104 8.44 19.67 13.87
CA GLY A 104 9.46 19.74 14.91
C GLY A 104 10.76 20.42 14.46
N LYS A 105 11.53 20.87 15.46
CA LYS A 105 12.81 21.55 15.26
C LYS A 105 14.02 20.62 15.28
N ASP A 106 13.83 19.34 15.65
CA ASP A 106 14.91 18.39 15.90
C ASP A 106 14.83 17.16 14.98
N ARG A 107 15.98 16.75 14.42
CA ARG A 107 16.10 15.53 13.57
C ARG A 107 15.86 14.23 14.33
N THR A 108 15.99 14.21 15.65
CA THR A 108 15.70 13.04 16.50
C THR A 108 14.23 12.64 16.46
N GLN A 109 13.34 13.56 16.06
CA GLN A 109 11.91 13.30 15.99
C GLN A 109 11.54 12.21 14.98
N LEU A 110 12.26 12.09 13.86
CA LEU A 110 12.01 11.01 12.90
C LEU A 110 12.27 9.64 13.54
N ALA A 111 13.39 9.47 14.23
CA ALA A 111 13.71 8.19 14.88
C ALA A 111 12.67 7.80 15.95
N ASN A 112 12.18 8.79 16.72
CA ASN A 112 11.17 8.57 17.77
C ASN A 112 9.76 8.33 17.19
N ALA A 113 9.49 8.77 15.97
CA ALA A 113 8.22 8.58 15.28
C ALA A 113 8.10 7.20 14.60
N LEU A 114 9.21 6.51 14.36
CA LEU A 114 9.23 5.22 13.70
C LEU A 114 8.81 4.09 14.66
N VAL A 115 7.89 3.24 14.20
CA VAL A 115 7.42 2.05 14.92
C VAL A 115 7.95 0.81 14.24
N ASN A 116 8.69 -0.02 14.96
CA ASN A 116 9.25 -1.26 14.42
C ASN A 116 8.31 -2.44 14.68
N TYR A 117 7.77 -3.03 13.62
CA TYR A 117 6.94 -4.23 13.64
C TYR A 117 7.79 -5.46 13.31
N LYS A 118 8.49 -6.02 14.31
CA LYS A 118 9.38 -7.17 14.13
C LYS A 118 8.67 -8.38 13.53
N ASP A 119 7.45 -8.65 13.96
CA ASP A 119 6.66 -9.80 13.49
C ASP A 119 6.23 -9.66 12.02
N LEU A 120 6.20 -8.45 11.48
CA LEU A 120 5.89 -8.15 10.09
C LEU A 120 7.13 -7.79 9.25
N GLY A 121 8.29 -7.69 9.89
CA GLY A 121 9.55 -7.33 9.24
C GLY A 121 9.61 -5.89 8.70
N ILE A 122 8.67 -5.02 9.06
CA ILE A 122 8.56 -3.65 8.53
C ILE A 122 8.72 -2.59 9.62
N VAL A 123 9.13 -1.40 9.20
CA VAL A 123 9.05 -0.18 10.02
C VAL A 123 7.91 0.69 9.49
N VAL A 124 7.19 1.34 10.39
CA VAL A 124 6.06 2.22 10.03
C VAL A 124 6.32 3.62 10.56
N LEU A 125 6.13 4.62 9.71
CA LEU A 125 6.03 6.02 10.09
C LEU A 125 4.53 6.40 10.03
N PRO A 126 3.83 6.39 11.18
CA PRO A 126 2.41 6.75 11.22
C PRO A 126 2.22 8.26 11.02
N VAL A 127 1.00 8.71 10.77
CA VAL A 127 0.68 10.14 10.66
C VAL A 127 1.02 10.89 11.96
N GLY A 128 0.74 10.30 13.12
CA GLY A 128 0.72 11.03 14.39
C GLY A 128 -0.57 11.85 14.55
N ILE A 129 -0.46 13.04 15.11
CA ILE A 129 -1.58 13.97 15.27
C ILE A 129 -1.98 14.54 13.91
N LEU A 130 -3.28 14.46 13.55
CA LEU A 130 -3.78 14.96 12.28
C LEU A 130 -3.64 16.50 12.20
N PRO A 131 -2.93 17.03 11.17
CA PRO A 131 -2.75 18.47 11.02
C PRO A 131 -3.97 19.12 10.37
N PRO A 132 -4.20 20.43 10.55
CA PRO A 132 -5.29 21.15 9.92
C PRO A 132 -5.07 21.38 8.41
N ASN A 133 -3.82 21.43 7.95
CA ASN A 133 -3.41 21.76 6.60
C ASN A 133 -2.46 20.70 6.00
N PRO A 134 -2.94 19.48 5.70
CA PRO A 134 -2.10 18.38 5.24
C PRO A 134 -1.26 18.69 3.99
N SER A 135 -1.88 19.20 2.93
CA SER A 135 -1.20 19.43 1.63
C SER A 135 -0.03 20.41 1.75
N GLU A 136 -0.19 21.48 2.57
CA GLU A 136 0.86 22.45 2.81
C GLU A 136 2.03 21.83 3.57
N LEU A 137 1.71 21.03 4.60
CA LEU A 137 2.73 20.35 5.40
C LEU A 137 3.53 19.34 4.57
N LEU A 138 2.86 18.59 3.69
CA LEU A 138 3.49 17.64 2.77
C LEU A 138 4.35 18.35 1.69
N ALA A 139 4.10 19.62 1.41
CA ALA A 139 4.88 20.40 0.42
C ALA A 139 6.18 20.99 0.99
N THR A 140 6.45 20.87 2.29
CA THR A 140 7.55 21.52 2.98
C THR A 140 8.93 20.90 2.67
N LYS A 141 10.00 21.67 2.91
CA LYS A 141 11.38 21.17 2.87
C LYS A 141 11.64 20.09 3.94
N ALA A 142 10.89 20.12 5.05
CA ALA A 142 10.97 19.08 6.07
C ALA A 142 10.54 17.70 5.53
N MET A 143 9.53 17.66 4.66
CA MET A 143 9.10 16.43 3.99
C MET A 143 10.17 15.89 3.06
N GLU A 144 10.78 16.73 2.23
CA GLU A 144 11.92 16.36 1.38
C GLU A 144 13.07 15.77 2.21
N ASN A 145 13.48 16.47 3.26
CA ASN A 145 14.54 15.99 4.17
C ASN A 145 14.17 14.65 4.84
N THR A 146 12.89 14.43 5.15
CA THR A 146 12.41 13.16 5.71
C THR A 146 12.59 12.03 4.70
N PHE A 147 12.18 12.22 3.44
CA PHE A 147 12.38 11.19 2.41
C PHE A 147 13.87 10.91 2.16
N GLU A 148 14.70 11.95 2.09
CA GLU A 148 16.15 11.77 1.92
C GLU A 148 16.77 10.97 3.07
N ALA A 149 16.36 11.24 4.32
CA ALA A 149 16.81 10.47 5.47
C ALA A 149 16.36 9.00 5.41
N LEU A 150 15.11 8.73 5.00
CA LEU A 150 14.60 7.37 4.85
C LEU A 150 15.30 6.61 3.72
N LYS A 151 15.60 7.25 2.59
CA LYS A 151 16.33 6.66 1.44
C LYS A 151 17.74 6.17 1.81
N GLN A 152 18.38 6.77 2.83
CA GLN A 152 19.70 6.32 3.31
C GLN A 152 19.63 4.99 4.09
N VAL A 153 18.48 4.67 4.67
CA VAL A 153 18.33 3.54 5.60
C VAL A 153 17.59 2.38 4.97
N TYR A 154 16.55 2.65 4.18
CA TYR A 154 15.63 1.64 3.67
C TYR A 154 15.84 1.36 2.18
N ASP A 155 15.65 0.09 1.82
CA ASP A 155 15.73 -0.37 0.43
C ASP A 155 14.44 -0.03 -0.33
N TYR A 156 13.28 0.00 0.40
CA TYR A 156 12.00 0.43 -0.13
C TYR A 156 11.27 1.36 0.85
N ILE A 157 10.63 2.39 0.29
CA ILE A 157 9.75 3.33 0.99
C ILE A 157 8.38 3.23 0.33
N ILE A 158 7.40 2.69 1.05
CA ILE A 158 6.01 2.58 0.57
C ILE A 158 5.21 3.72 1.21
N VAL A 159 4.57 4.53 0.37
CA VAL A 159 3.89 5.76 0.79
C VAL A 159 2.39 5.62 0.57
N ASP A 160 1.60 5.47 1.64
CA ASP A 160 0.14 5.46 1.57
C ASP A 160 -0.38 6.90 1.54
N THR A 161 -1.26 7.21 0.58
CA THR A 161 -1.77 8.57 0.37
C THR A 161 -3.29 8.58 0.22
N PRO A 162 -3.99 9.70 0.43
CA PRO A 162 -5.40 9.79 0.10
C PRO A 162 -5.65 9.66 -1.41
N PRO A 163 -6.92 9.44 -1.83
CA PRO A 163 -7.27 9.32 -3.24
C PRO A 163 -6.93 10.58 -4.05
N VAL A 164 -6.19 10.39 -5.16
CA VAL A 164 -5.68 11.50 -6.00
C VAL A 164 -6.76 12.28 -6.75
N SER A 165 -7.96 11.71 -6.92
CA SER A 165 -9.09 12.44 -7.53
C SER A 165 -9.88 13.29 -6.54
N VAL A 166 -9.60 13.14 -5.23
CA VAL A 166 -10.35 13.82 -4.17
C VAL A 166 -9.58 14.99 -3.60
N VAL A 167 -8.26 14.82 -3.39
CA VAL A 167 -7.37 15.83 -2.79
C VAL A 167 -6.02 15.84 -3.48
N THR A 168 -5.26 16.93 -3.29
CA THR A 168 -3.98 17.17 -3.97
C THR A 168 -2.79 16.50 -3.29
N ASP A 169 -2.96 15.92 -2.12
CA ASP A 169 -1.89 15.38 -1.27
C ASP A 169 -0.99 14.38 -2.00
N ALA A 170 -1.60 13.41 -2.72
CA ALA A 170 -0.86 12.45 -3.52
C ALA A 170 -0.06 13.12 -4.65
N ALA A 171 -0.66 14.10 -5.33
CA ALA A 171 0.00 14.87 -6.39
C ALA A 171 1.20 15.66 -5.85
N VAL A 172 1.07 16.30 -4.68
CA VAL A 172 2.16 17.02 -4.00
C VAL A 172 3.33 16.10 -3.68
N LEU A 173 3.06 14.86 -3.28
CA LEU A 173 4.08 13.89 -2.92
C LEU A 173 4.81 13.27 -4.12
N CYS A 174 4.25 13.36 -5.33
CA CYS A 174 4.85 12.77 -6.54
C CYS A 174 6.27 13.26 -6.83
N LYS A 175 6.61 14.47 -6.42
CA LYS A 175 7.98 15.03 -6.59
C LYS A 175 9.06 14.36 -5.73
N TYR A 176 8.68 13.57 -4.72
CA TYR A 176 9.62 12.92 -3.79
C TYR A 176 9.75 11.43 -4.02
N VAL A 177 8.88 10.86 -4.87
CA VAL A 177 8.79 9.41 -5.10
C VAL A 177 9.26 9.04 -6.51
N ASP A 178 9.68 7.78 -6.67
CA ASP A 178 10.20 7.29 -7.95
C ASP A 178 9.07 6.82 -8.88
N GLY A 179 7.87 6.57 -8.32
CA GLY A 179 6.69 6.25 -9.09
C GLY A 179 5.45 6.01 -8.23
N ALA A 180 4.30 5.92 -8.90
CA ALA A 180 3.00 5.76 -8.29
C ALA A 180 2.28 4.50 -8.79
N LEU A 181 1.64 3.77 -7.88
CA LEU A 181 0.67 2.72 -8.16
C LEU A 181 -0.75 3.25 -7.93
N LEU A 182 -1.61 3.09 -8.92
CA LEU A 182 -3.02 3.43 -8.82
C LEU A 182 -3.82 2.18 -8.41
N VAL A 183 -4.43 2.21 -7.24
CA VAL A 183 -5.32 1.14 -6.78
C VAL A 183 -6.73 1.40 -7.27
N VAL A 184 -7.33 0.40 -7.90
CA VAL A 184 -8.73 0.40 -8.37
C VAL A 184 -9.47 -0.80 -7.81
N ARG A 185 -10.80 -0.70 -7.67
CA ARG A 185 -11.62 -1.78 -7.15
C ARG A 185 -12.84 -2.03 -8.03
N PRO A 186 -13.05 -3.27 -8.53
CA PRO A 186 -14.25 -3.62 -9.30
C PRO A 186 -15.53 -3.27 -8.55
N GLY A 187 -16.50 -2.68 -9.26
CA GLY A 187 -17.78 -2.26 -8.69
C GLY A 187 -17.72 -1.01 -7.80
N VAL A 188 -16.54 -0.39 -7.63
CA VAL A 188 -16.34 0.87 -6.90
C VAL A 188 -15.73 1.93 -7.82
N THR A 189 -14.62 1.59 -8.48
CA THR A 189 -13.96 2.48 -9.43
C THR A 189 -14.71 2.51 -10.75
N THR A 190 -15.10 3.70 -11.22
CA THR A 190 -15.58 3.88 -12.60
C THR A 190 -14.42 4.07 -13.57
N ILE A 191 -14.66 3.83 -14.85
CA ILE A 191 -13.63 4.04 -15.89
C ILE A 191 -13.21 5.52 -15.91
N GLU A 192 -14.18 6.44 -15.84
CA GLU A 192 -13.95 7.88 -15.82
C GLU A 192 -13.14 8.30 -14.57
N GLY A 193 -13.44 7.69 -13.40
CA GLY A 193 -12.69 7.92 -12.17
C GLY A 193 -11.22 7.48 -12.28
N ALA A 194 -10.98 6.31 -12.86
CA ALA A 194 -9.62 5.83 -13.11
C ALA A 194 -8.87 6.71 -14.11
N GLN A 195 -9.53 7.14 -15.20
CA GLN A 195 -8.96 8.05 -16.20
C GLN A 195 -8.64 9.42 -15.61
N LEU A 196 -9.53 9.98 -14.78
CA LEU A 196 -9.28 11.24 -14.06
C LEU A 196 -8.08 11.11 -13.13
N SER A 197 -7.98 10.01 -12.38
CA SER A 197 -6.85 9.75 -11.49
C SER A 197 -5.54 9.68 -12.25
N LYS A 198 -5.52 8.97 -13.38
CA LYS A 198 -4.37 8.92 -14.29
C LYS A 198 -3.98 10.32 -14.76
N LYS A 199 -4.96 11.11 -15.26
CA LYS A 199 -4.73 12.49 -15.71
C LYS A 199 -4.15 13.38 -14.61
N ASN A 200 -4.64 13.26 -13.38
CA ASN A 200 -4.15 14.03 -12.24
C ASN A 200 -2.70 13.68 -11.89
N LEU A 201 -2.31 12.41 -11.98
CA LEU A 201 -0.93 11.98 -11.79
C LEU A 201 -0.02 12.46 -12.94
N GLU A 202 -0.46 12.35 -14.18
CA GLU A 202 0.27 12.81 -15.37
C GLU A 202 0.49 14.33 -15.35
N ALA A 203 -0.49 15.11 -14.87
CA ALA A 203 -0.41 16.57 -14.76
C ALA A 203 0.72 17.07 -13.85
N VAL A 204 1.19 16.24 -12.92
CA VAL A 204 2.33 16.52 -12.04
C VAL A 204 3.59 15.74 -12.45
N ASN A 205 3.62 15.21 -13.67
CA ASN A 205 4.70 14.40 -14.23
C ASN A 205 5.03 13.16 -13.37
N ALA A 206 4.05 12.59 -12.67
CA ALA A 206 4.24 11.38 -11.89
C ALA A 206 4.48 10.19 -12.82
N ARG A 207 5.51 9.40 -12.55
CA ARG A 207 5.72 8.12 -13.22
C ARG A 207 4.70 7.11 -12.71
N ILE A 208 3.74 6.71 -13.54
CA ILE A 208 2.77 5.67 -13.20
C ILE A 208 3.40 4.31 -13.45
N LEU A 209 3.65 3.55 -12.39
CA LEU A 209 4.26 2.20 -12.45
C LEU A 209 3.26 1.16 -12.92
N GLY A 210 1.97 1.38 -12.65
CA GLY A 210 0.90 0.47 -13.03
C GLY A 210 -0.37 0.68 -12.23
N VAL A 211 -1.30 -0.25 -12.43
CA VAL A 211 -2.60 -0.29 -11.76
C VAL A 211 -2.72 -1.60 -10.97
N VAL A 212 -3.15 -1.51 -9.72
CA VAL A 212 -3.44 -2.66 -8.86
C VAL A 212 -4.94 -2.82 -8.73
N MET A 213 -5.49 -3.91 -9.27
CA MET A 213 -6.90 -4.25 -9.12
C MET A 213 -7.11 -4.97 -7.79
N ASN A 214 -7.65 -4.27 -6.78
CA ASN A 214 -7.88 -4.81 -5.45
C ASN A 214 -9.32 -5.30 -5.27
N GLY A 215 -9.50 -6.39 -4.50
CA GLY A 215 -10.82 -6.95 -4.23
C GLY A 215 -11.47 -7.63 -5.44
N TYR A 216 -10.66 -8.14 -6.37
CA TYR A 216 -11.13 -8.94 -7.48
C TYR A 216 -11.58 -10.33 -6.99
N ASP A 217 -12.82 -10.68 -7.26
CA ASP A 217 -13.40 -11.99 -6.91
C ASP A 217 -13.38 -12.90 -8.14
N VAL A 218 -12.41 -13.80 -8.19
CA VAL A 218 -12.22 -14.75 -9.30
C VAL A 218 -13.47 -15.62 -9.51
N LYS A 219 -14.22 -15.92 -8.43
CA LYS A 219 -15.44 -16.76 -8.52
C LYS A 219 -16.61 -16.02 -9.19
N LYS A 220 -16.61 -14.69 -9.15
CA LYS A 220 -17.63 -13.84 -9.80
C LYS A 220 -17.21 -13.36 -11.18
N ALA A 221 -15.95 -13.59 -11.57
CA ALA A 221 -15.48 -13.26 -12.90
C ALA A 221 -16.27 -14.04 -13.96
N SER A 222 -16.50 -13.41 -15.12
CA SER A 222 -17.14 -14.12 -16.24
C SER A 222 -16.31 -15.35 -16.61
N LYS A 223 -16.95 -16.41 -17.13
CA LYS A 223 -16.26 -17.65 -17.53
C LYS A 223 -15.04 -17.41 -18.43
N LYS A 224 -15.00 -16.28 -19.14
CA LYS A 224 -13.91 -15.90 -20.05
C LYS A 224 -12.70 -15.32 -19.30
N ASP A 225 -12.93 -14.50 -18.26
CA ASP A 225 -11.87 -13.87 -17.46
C ASP A 225 -11.40 -14.81 -16.33
N GLY A 226 -12.32 -15.58 -15.75
CA GLY A 226 -12.02 -16.57 -14.72
C GLY A 226 -11.17 -17.75 -15.19
N TYR A 227 -11.26 -18.10 -16.49
CA TYR A 227 -10.48 -19.19 -17.07
C TYR A 227 -8.98 -18.85 -17.12
N TYR A 228 -8.64 -17.59 -17.43
CA TYR A 228 -7.24 -17.14 -17.46
C TYR A 228 -6.61 -17.11 -16.06
N TYR A 229 -7.35 -16.64 -15.05
CA TYR A 229 -6.88 -16.60 -13.66
C TYR A 229 -6.86 -17.98 -13.00
N SER A 230 -7.83 -18.86 -13.31
CA SER A 230 -7.88 -20.24 -12.83
C SER A 230 -6.69 -21.07 -13.34
N TYR A 231 -6.28 -20.88 -14.58
CA TYR A 231 -5.09 -21.57 -15.14
C TYR A 231 -3.77 -21.03 -14.59
N ALA A 232 -3.67 -19.73 -14.33
CA ALA A 232 -2.46 -19.13 -13.79
C ALA A 232 -2.22 -19.52 -12.31
N TYR A 233 -3.28 -19.86 -11.55
CA TYR A 233 -3.21 -20.13 -10.11
C TYR A 233 -3.81 -21.47 -9.68
N GLY A 234 -4.21 -22.33 -10.64
CA GLY A 234 -4.96 -23.57 -10.40
C GLY A 234 -4.15 -24.80 -9.94
N TYR A 235 -2.88 -24.65 -9.62
CA TYR A 235 -1.98 -25.78 -9.30
C TYR A 235 -1.99 -26.25 -7.85
N SER A 236 -2.90 -25.79 -6.96
CA SER A 236 -2.73 -26.06 -5.52
C SER A 236 -3.92 -26.68 -4.75
N ASP A 237 -5.09 -26.87 -5.33
CA ASP A 237 -6.21 -27.46 -4.58
C ASP A 237 -6.35 -28.99 -4.73
N ASP A 238 -5.74 -29.61 -5.74
CA ASP A 238 -5.84 -31.07 -5.94
C ASP A 238 -4.85 -31.90 -5.12
N ASP A 239 -3.75 -31.34 -4.64
CA ASP A 239 -2.77 -32.08 -3.82
C ASP A 239 -3.16 -32.26 -2.34
N ALA A 240 -4.12 -31.48 -1.84
CA ALA A 240 -4.61 -31.63 -0.46
C ALA A 240 -5.69 -32.71 -0.29
N ALA A 241 -6.40 -33.08 -1.35
CA ALA A 241 -7.44 -34.11 -1.32
C ALA A 241 -6.89 -35.53 -1.50
N GLY A 242 -5.72 -35.71 -2.08
CA GLY A 242 -5.13 -37.02 -2.42
C GLY A 242 -4.51 -37.79 -1.26
N LYS A 243 -4.32 -37.19 -0.08
CA LYS A 243 -3.65 -37.86 1.08
C LYS A 243 -4.59 -38.52 2.12
N LYS A 244 -5.91 -38.43 1.96
CA LYS A 244 -6.87 -39.03 2.91
C LYS A 244 -7.47 -40.38 2.53
N SER A 245 -7.10 -40.97 1.39
CA SER A 245 -7.71 -42.24 0.95
C SER A 245 -6.76 -43.46 0.89
N ARG A 246 -5.57 -43.42 1.52
CA ARG A 246 -4.64 -44.57 1.54
C ARG A 246 -4.22 -45.00 2.95
N SER A 247 -5.14 -44.98 3.93
CA SER A 247 -4.91 -45.65 5.21
C SER A 247 -6.19 -46.34 5.70
N LYS A 248 -6.74 -47.24 4.89
CA LYS A 248 -7.64 -48.32 5.30
C LYS A 248 -7.63 -49.40 4.20
N ALA A 249 -6.69 -50.29 4.26
CA ALA A 249 -6.76 -51.68 3.79
C ALA A 249 -5.63 -52.44 4.51
#